data_ce34503f81b6311d897cd593064e4f62
#
_entry.id   ce34503f81b6311d897cd593064e4f62
#
_cell.length_a   1.000
_cell.length_b   1.000
_cell.length_c   1.000
_cell.angle_alpha   90.00
_cell.angle_beta   90.00
_cell.angle_gamma   90.00
#
_symmetry.space_group_name_H-M   'P 1'
#
loop_
_entity.id
_entity.type
_entity.pdbx_description
1 polymer ?
#
loop_
_entity_poly.entity_id
_entity_poly.type
_entity_poly.pdbx_seq_one_letter_code
_entity_poly.pdbx_strand_id
1 'polypeptide(L)'
;MDNRLKIINYVGKHLQERFTMHELSKLLNIPYASFHRTIQQMNNLIITETVGNSKTIKLNVLNPIVKAHLTITSDEEKKEFLEKHPLIRKISNDIDTKDVVILFGSYAKGKETEKSDIDILVINKDGKKSISFSKHELLYQKKINPIFLTRKEFKNMLKSKEENVGKQALQNHIILTNPEEFWRNVLDAI
;
A
#
# COMPACT_ATOMS: atom_id res chain seq x y z
N MET A 1 12.23 5.31 -6.71
CA MET A 1 11.39 6.25 -5.89
C MET A 1 12.29 7.22 -5.12
N ASP A 2 12.02 8.54 -5.17
CA ASP A 2 12.77 9.55 -4.42
C ASP A 2 12.43 9.54 -2.91
N ASN A 3 13.17 10.33 -2.10
CA ASN A 3 12.98 10.33 -0.64
C ASN A 3 11.59 10.82 -0.22
N ARG A 4 10.98 11.79 -0.93
CA ARG A 4 9.64 12.29 -0.64
C ARG A 4 8.61 11.19 -0.82
N LEU A 5 8.65 10.50 -1.95
CA LEU A 5 7.73 9.41 -2.28
C LEU A 5 7.91 8.23 -1.33
N LYS A 6 9.17 7.87 -0.97
CA LYS A 6 9.43 6.82 0.03
C LYS A 6 8.78 7.12 1.38
N ILE A 7 8.91 8.37 1.87
CA ILE A 7 8.32 8.79 3.14
C ILE A 7 6.80 8.71 3.07
N ILE A 8 6.17 9.27 2.03
CA ILE A 8 4.71 9.26 1.86
C ILE A 8 4.18 7.84 1.77
N ASN A 9 4.83 6.98 0.97
CA ASN A 9 4.43 5.59 0.81
C ASN A 9 4.46 4.84 2.13
N TYR A 10 5.56 4.94 2.87
CA TYR A 10 5.70 4.23 4.14
C TYR A 10 4.69 4.72 5.18
N VAL A 11 4.59 6.03 5.39
CA VAL A 11 3.65 6.59 6.37
C VAL A 11 2.19 6.34 5.95
N GLY A 12 1.91 6.31 4.64
CA GLY A 12 0.60 5.95 4.10
C GLY A 12 0.18 4.52 4.42
N LYS A 13 1.11 3.58 4.40
CA LYS A 13 0.87 2.18 4.79
C LYS A 13 0.70 2.00 6.31
N HIS A 14 1.16 2.96 7.11
CA HIS A 14 1.20 2.93 8.58
C HIS A 14 0.47 4.13 9.21
N LEU A 15 -0.70 4.50 8.67
CA LEU A 15 -1.43 5.72 9.06
C LEU A 15 -1.82 5.78 10.54
N GLN A 16 -1.96 4.63 11.20
CA GLN A 16 -2.32 4.54 12.62
C GLN A 16 -1.09 4.54 13.55
N GLU A 17 0.11 4.45 12.97
CA GLU A 17 1.37 4.44 13.71
C GLU A 17 1.98 5.83 13.80
N ARG A 18 2.81 6.04 14.80
CA ARG A 18 3.56 7.29 14.98
C ARG A 18 5.05 6.96 14.97
N PHE A 19 5.78 7.67 14.15
CA PHE A 19 7.23 7.51 14.01
C PHE A 19 7.93 8.78 14.42
N THR A 20 9.02 8.65 15.15
CA THR A 20 9.95 9.77 15.31
C THR A 20 10.71 10.01 14.01
N MET A 21 11.19 11.25 13.80
CA MET A 21 12.01 11.56 12.62
C MET A 21 13.25 10.66 12.53
N HIS A 22 13.88 10.36 13.65
CA HIS A 22 15.07 9.54 13.69
C HIS A 22 14.80 8.08 13.36
N GLU A 23 13.73 7.53 13.94
CA GLU A 23 13.28 6.16 13.67
C GLU A 23 12.95 5.97 12.20
N LEU A 24 12.12 6.87 11.62
CA LEU A 24 11.71 6.74 10.22
C LEU A 24 12.87 6.94 9.24
N SER A 25 13.82 7.82 9.55
CA SER A 25 15.03 7.98 8.71
C SER A 25 15.85 6.70 8.64
N LYS A 26 15.95 5.96 9.76
CA LYS A 26 16.61 4.64 9.82
C LYS A 26 15.84 3.58 9.05
N LEU A 27 14.51 3.47 9.29
CA LEU A 27 13.65 2.48 8.62
C LEU A 27 13.68 2.62 7.10
N LEU A 28 13.72 3.87 6.60
CA LEU A 28 13.77 4.15 5.16
C LEU A 28 15.19 4.17 4.58
N ASN A 29 16.21 3.95 5.42
CA ASN A 29 17.62 4.06 5.03
C ASN A 29 17.95 5.40 4.34
N ILE A 30 17.44 6.51 4.91
CA ILE A 30 17.69 7.88 4.43
C ILE A 30 18.57 8.59 5.47
N PRO A 31 19.75 9.15 5.09
CA PRO A 31 20.57 9.92 6.02
C PRO A 31 19.75 11.02 6.71
N TYR A 32 19.88 11.15 8.03
CA TYR A 32 19.01 12.02 8.83
C TYR A 32 18.94 13.47 8.35
N ALA A 33 20.07 14.05 7.97
CA ALA A 33 20.12 15.42 7.45
C ALA A 33 19.28 15.58 6.15
N SER A 34 19.37 14.60 5.25
CA SER A 34 18.55 14.56 4.02
C SER A 34 17.07 14.35 4.34
N PHE A 35 16.76 13.43 5.25
CA PHE A 35 15.42 13.17 5.72
C PHE A 35 14.78 14.43 6.32
N HIS A 36 15.48 15.09 7.25
CA HIS A 36 15.00 16.32 7.90
C HIS A 36 14.70 17.43 6.88
N ARG A 37 15.60 17.64 5.90
CA ARG A 37 15.40 18.62 4.82
C ARG A 37 14.17 18.27 3.98
N THR A 38 13.98 16.99 3.65
CA THR A 38 12.82 16.52 2.90
C THR A 38 11.53 16.78 3.67
N ILE A 39 11.47 16.47 4.96
CA ILE A 39 10.28 16.76 5.80
C ILE A 39 9.95 18.25 5.84
N GLN A 40 10.95 19.12 5.97
CA GLN A 40 10.73 20.57 5.95
C GLN A 40 10.11 21.07 4.63
N GLN A 41 10.43 20.45 3.51
CA GLN A 41 9.85 20.75 2.19
C GLN A 41 8.43 20.19 2.01
N MET A 42 7.98 19.31 2.92
CA MET A 42 6.68 18.63 2.86
C MET A 42 5.69 19.15 3.90
N ASN A 43 5.84 20.38 4.38
CA ASN A 43 5.04 20.99 5.46
C ASN A 43 3.52 20.94 5.23
N ASN A 44 3.05 20.91 3.97
CA ASN A 44 1.63 20.77 3.63
C ASN A 44 1.12 19.33 3.69
N LEU A 45 2.02 18.34 3.58
CA LEU A 45 1.70 16.92 3.49
C LEU A 45 1.93 16.19 4.81
N ILE A 46 2.82 16.71 5.65
CA ILE A 46 3.27 16.12 6.91
C ILE A 46 2.93 17.05 8.06
N ILE A 47 2.36 16.50 9.11
CA ILE A 47 2.19 17.16 10.40
C ILE A 47 3.30 16.66 11.31
N THR A 48 4.01 17.60 11.95
CA THR A 48 5.02 17.31 12.95
C THR A 48 4.46 17.66 14.34
N GLU A 49 4.47 16.70 15.26
CA GLU A 49 4.03 16.87 16.64
C GLU A 49 5.21 16.62 17.60
N THR A 50 5.33 17.43 18.65
CA THR A 50 6.33 17.19 19.70
C THR A 50 5.71 16.30 20.78
N VAL A 51 6.33 15.16 21.07
CA VAL A 51 5.93 14.23 22.12
C VAL A 51 7.14 14.03 23.04
N GLY A 52 7.09 14.62 24.24
CA GLY A 52 8.26 14.70 25.13
C GLY A 52 9.42 15.42 24.43
N ASN A 53 10.58 14.78 24.37
CA ASN A 53 11.79 15.33 23.72
C ASN A 53 11.91 14.93 22.23
N SER A 54 10.92 14.26 21.66
CA SER A 54 10.97 13.74 20.29
C SER A 54 9.93 14.42 19.39
N LYS A 55 10.31 14.64 18.12
CA LYS A 55 9.39 15.07 17.08
C LYS A 55 8.87 13.83 16.33
N THR A 56 7.57 13.63 16.38
CA THR A 56 6.88 12.59 15.59
C THR A 56 6.26 13.19 14.35
N ILE A 57 6.04 12.36 13.34
CA ILE A 57 5.45 12.76 12.06
C ILE A 57 4.27 11.88 11.71
N LYS A 58 3.28 12.47 11.04
CA LYS A 58 2.14 11.80 10.43
C LYS A 58 1.73 12.50 9.14
N LEU A 59 0.99 11.82 8.25
CA LEU A 59 0.41 12.47 7.08
C LEU A 59 -0.71 13.44 7.49
N ASN A 60 -0.79 14.58 6.81
CA ASN A 60 -1.91 15.52 6.91
C ASN A 60 -3.08 15.01 6.06
N VAL A 61 -3.75 13.97 6.53
CA VAL A 61 -4.85 13.31 5.80
C VAL A 61 -6.05 14.22 5.49
N LEU A 62 -6.17 15.35 6.20
CA LEU A 62 -7.20 16.36 5.92
C LEU A 62 -6.87 17.19 4.67
N ASN A 63 -5.62 17.19 4.23
CA ASN A 63 -5.25 17.86 2.98
C ASN A 63 -5.54 16.94 1.79
N PRO A 64 -6.45 17.31 0.87
CA PRO A 64 -6.84 16.47 -0.26
C PRO A 64 -5.68 16.12 -1.21
N ILE A 65 -4.61 16.92 -1.22
CA ILE A 65 -3.40 16.66 -2.01
C ILE A 65 -2.69 15.40 -1.52
N VAL A 66 -2.81 15.01 -0.25
CA VAL A 66 -2.21 13.79 0.29
C VAL A 66 -2.70 12.55 -0.45
N LYS A 67 -4.00 12.46 -0.76
CA LYS A 67 -4.54 11.34 -1.56
C LYS A 67 -3.87 11.26 -2.94
N ALA A 68 -3.69 12.39 -3.62
CA ALA A 68 -3.01 12.40 -4.92
C ALA A 68 -1.55 11.92 -4.82
N HIS A 69 -0.82 12.35 -3.78
CA HIS A 69 0.53 11.87 -3.53
C HIS A 69 0.58 10.37 -3.21
N LEU A 70 -0.33 9.86 -2.40
CA LEU A 70 -0.45 8.42 -2.12
C LEU A 70 -0.74 7.61 -3.39
N THR A 71 -1.57 8.13 -4.28
CA THR A 71 -1.85 7.51 -5.60
C THR A 71 -0.58 7.46 -6.46
N ILE A 72 0.16 8.57 -6.54
CA ILE A 72 1.42 8.65 -7.30
C ILE A 72 2.46 7.70 -6.72
N THR A 73 2.63 7.66 -5.39
CA THR A 73 3.60 6.76 -4.76
C THR A 73 3.29 5.31 -5.01
N SER A 74 2.01 4.93 -5.01
CA SER A 74 1.59 3.56 -5.32
C SER A 74 1.87 3.16 -6.76
N ASP A 75 1.71 4.09 -7.71
CA ASP A 75 2.02 3.83 -9.12
C ASP A 75 3.55 3.66 -9.32
N GLU A 76 4.36 4.51 -8.70
CA GLU A 76 5.82 4.38 -8.75
C GLU A 76 6.30 3.09 -8.06
N GLU A 77 5.75 2.74 -6.90
CA GLU A 77 6.06 1.49 -6.22
C GLU A 77 5.69 0.27 -7.07
N LYS A 78 4.51 0.29 -7.70
CA LYS A 78 4.08 -0.75 -8.64
C LYS A 78 5.07 -0.91 -9.78
N LYS A 79 5.51 0.17 -10.43
CA LYS A 79 6.48 0.12 -11.52
C LYS A 79 7.79 -0.54 -11.09
N GLU A 80 8.39 -0.04 -10.00
CA GLU A 80 9.64 -0.60 -9.46
C GLU A 80 9.51 -2.08 -9.04
N PHE A 81 8.35 -2.46 -8.51
CA PHE A 81 8.06 -3.83 -8.13
C PHE A 81 7.92 -4.75 -9.34
N LEU A 82 7.16 -4.34 -10.34
CA LEU A 82 6.89 -5.16 -11.54
C LEU A 82 8.15 -5.36 -12.41
N GLU A 83 9.11 -4.45 -12.37
CA GLU A 83 10.41 -4.64 -13.01
C GLU A 83 11.15 -5.86 -12.45
N LYS A 84 11.05 -6.08 -11.13
CA LYS A 84 11.74 -7.16 -10.42
C LYS A 84 10.95 -8.47 -10.37
N HIS A 85 9.64 -8.43 -10.66
CA HIS A 85 8.73 -9.58 -10.54
C HIS A 85 8.01 -9.85 -11.88
N PRO A 86 8.70 -10.50 -12.86
CA PRO A 86 8.15 -10.71 -14.21
C PRO A 86 6.84 -11.48 -14.24
N LEU A 87 6.65 -12.45 -13.32
CA LEU A 87 5.41 -13.20 -13.20
C LEU A 87 4.24 -12.28 -12.83
N ILE A 88 4.41 -11.48 -11.78
CA ILE A 88 3.36 -10.55 -11.33
C ILE A 88 3.08 -9.49 -12.38
N ARG A 89 4.11 -9.04 -13.12
CA ARG A 89 3.96 -8.12 -14.24
C ARG A 89 3.04 -8.68 -15.33
N LYS A 90 3.22 -9.95 -15.70
CA LYS A 90 2.36 -10.61 -16.71
C LYS A 90 0.90 -10.69 -16.21
N ILE A 91 0.70 -11.14 -14.96
CA ILE A 91 -0.63 -11.18 -14.35
C ILE A 91 -1.26 -9.78 -14.31
N SER A 92 -0.51 -8.77 -13.87
CA SER A 92 -0.99 -7.38 -13.77
C SER A 92 -1.39 -6.79 -15.12
N ASN A 93 -0.65 -7.11 -16.19
CA ASN A 93 -0.96 -6.62 -17.55
C ASN A 93 -2.22 -7.22 -18.15
N ASP A 94 -2.58 -8.43 -17.72
CA ASP A 94 -3.79 -9.12 -18.19
C ASP A 94 -5.06 -8.75 -17.37
N ILE A 95 -4.89 -7.98 -16.27
CA ILE A 95 -6.03 -7.52 -15.47
C ILE A 95 -6.69 -6.33 -16.14
N ASP A 96 -7.89 -6.55 -16.69
CA ASP A 96 -8.76 -5.48 -17.20
C ASP A 96 -10.00 -5.36 -16.32
N THR A 97 -9.98 -4.39 -15.40
CA THR A 97 -11.07 -4.14 -14.45
C THR A 97 -11.03 -2.72 -13.89
N LYS A 98 -12.20 -2.25 -13.46
CA LYS A 98 -12.35 -1.02 -12.67
C LYS A 98 -12.31 -1.27 -11.15
N ASP A 99 -12.21 -2.52 -10.73
CA ASP A 99 -12.09 -2.87 -9.32
C ASP A 99 -10.71 -2.50 -8.79
N VAL A 100 -10.60 -2.35 -7.48
CA VAL A 100 -9.30 -2.23 -6.83
C VAL A 100 -8.70 -3.62 -6.69
N VAL A 101 -7.53 -3.86 -7.27
CA VAL A 101 -6.80 -5.13 -7.16
C VAL A 101 -5.47 -4.90 -6.50
N ILE A 102 -5.19 -5.65 -5.46
CA ILE A 102 -4.02 -5.49 -4.59
C ILE A 102 -3.31 -6.82 -4.46
N LEU A 103 -2.02 -6.85 -4.74
CA LEU A 103 -1.13 -7.93 -4.34
C LEU A 103 -0.73 -7.70 -2.88
N PHE A 104 -0.81 -8.73 -2.03
CA PHE A 104 -0.37 -8.67 -0.64
C PHE A 104 0.35 -9.97 -0.23
N GLY A 105 0.52 -10.23 1.06
CA GLY A 105 1.16 -11.45 1.54
C GLY A 105 2.67 -11.49 1.31
N SER A 106 3.21 -12.68 1.06
CA SER A 106 4.66 -12.92 0.95
C SER A 106 5.29 -12.21 -0.24
N TYR A 107 4.62 -12.19 -1.38
CA TYR A 107 5.10 -11.51 -2.58
C TYR A 107 5.25 -10.00 -2.37
N ALA A 108 4.25 -9.34 -1.80
CA ALA A 108 4.34 -7.91 -1.53
C ALA A 108 5.41 -7.55 -0.49
N LYS A 109 5.78 -8.51 0.38
CA LYS A 109 6.84 -8.35 1.38
C LYS A 109 8.24 -8.65 0.84
N GLY A 110 8.37 -9.16 -0.40
CA GLY A 110 9.63 -9.65 -0.94
C GLY A 110 10.20 -10.83 -0.16
N LYS A 111 9.33 -11.67 0.41
CA LYS A 111 9.66 -12.87 1.21
C LYS A 111 9.08 -14.16 0.59
N GLU A 112 8.68 -14.08 -0.66
CA GLU A 112 8.15 -15.23 -1.39
C GLU A 112 9.21 -16.28 -1.62
N THR A 113 8.76 -17.53 -1.64
CA THR A 113 9.53 -18.73 -2.01
C THR A 113 8.90 -19.40 -3.22
N GLU A 114 9.55 -20.40 -3.78
CA GLU A 114 8.98 -21.18 -4.89
C GLU A 114 7.62 -21.79 -4.55
N LYS A 115 7.36 -22.07 -3.27
CA LYS A 115 6.10 -22.67 -2.79
C LYS A 115 5.05 -21.63 -2.39
N SER A 116 5.39 -20.34 -2.38
CA SER A 116 4.46 -19.30 -1.96
C SER A 116 3.32 -19.14 -2.96
N ASP A 117 2.11 -19.08 -2.45
CA ASP A 117 0.92 -18.68 -3.20
C ASP A 117 0.93 -17.16 -3.47
N ILE A 118 0.21 -16.74 -4.49
CA ILE A 118 0.03 -15.32 -4.82
C ILE A 118 -1.27 -14.84 -4.19
N ASP A 119 -1.18 -14.01 -3.15
CA ASP A 119 -2.34 -13.49 -2.44
C ASP A 119 -2.82 -12.18 -3.09
N ILE A 120 -4.08 -12.17 -3.52
CA ILE A 120 -4.71 -11.02 -4.17
C ILE A 120 -5.97 -10.62 -3.41
N LEU A 121 -6.10 -9.33 -3.10
CA LEU A 121 -7.32 -8.74 -2.57
C LEU A 121 -8.00 -7.92 -3.66
N VAL A 122 -9.27 -8.20 -3.92
CA VAL A 122 -10.11 -7.47 -4.87
C VAL A 122 -11.21 -6.75 -4.09
N ILE A 123 -11.29 -5.43 -4.23
CA ILE A 123 -12.33 -4.63 -3.62
C ILE A 123 -13.27 -4.14 -4.71
N ASN A 124 -14.51 -4.58 -4.68
CA ASN A 124 -15.53 -4.25 -5.67
C ASN A 124 -16.88 -3.85 -5.01
N LYS A 125 -17.92 -3.74 -5.82
CA LYS A 125 -19.23 -3.26 -5.35
C LYS A 125 -19.96 -4.26 -4.45
N ASP A 126 -19.88 -5.54 -4.77
CA ASP A 126 -20.74 -6.59 -4.19
C ASP A 126 -19.97 -7.71 -3.47
N GLY A 127 -18.64 -7.64 -3.40
CA GLY A 127 -17.79 -8.65 -2.76
C GLY A 127 -17.76 -9.99 -3.48
N LYS A 128 -18.27 -10.06 -4.70
CA LYS A 128 -18.32 -11.30 -5.48
C LYS A 128 -17.17 -11.41 -6.45
N LYS A 129 -16.93 -12.65 -6.92
CA LYS A 129 -15.89 -12.93 -7.91
C LYS A 129 -16.16 -12.16 -9.22
N SER A 130 -15.31 -11.17 -9.49
CA SER A 130 -15.35 -10.32 -10.70
C SER A 130 -14.22 -10.62 -11.68
N ILE A 131 -13.16 -11.30 -11.22
CA ILE A 131 -11.97 -11.64 -12.01
C ILE A 131 -11.64 -13.11 -11.81
N SER A 132 -11.19 -13.78 -12.86
CA SER A 132 -10.68 -15.15 -12.79
C SER A 132 -9.18 -15.19 -13.06
N PHE A 133 -8.44 -15.87 -12.22
CA PHE A 133 -7.00 -16.08 -12.35
C PHE A 133 -6.64 -17.49 -12.82
N SER A 134 -7.63 -18.35 -13.11
CA SER A 134 -7.42 -19.77 -13.48
C SER A 134 -6.50 -19.95 -14.68
N LYS A 135 -6.56 -19.06 -15.68
CA LYS A 135 -5.65 -19.08 -16.84
C LYS A 135 -4.19 -18.92 -16.39
N HIS A 136 -3.94 -18.01 -15.44
CA HIS A 136 -2.59 -17.74 -14.92
C HIS A 136 -2.08 -18.87 -14.03
N GLU A 137 -2.97 -19.46 -13.21
CA GLU A 137 -2.63 -20.63 -12.38
C GLU A 137 -2.18 -21.80 -13.23
N LEU A 138 -2.92 -22.11 -14.32
CA LEU A 138 -2.57 -23.18 -15.27
C LEU A 138 -1.25 -22.86 -16.01
N LEU A 139 -1.09 -21.64 -16.49
CA LEU A 139 0.05 -21.24 -17.31
C LEU A 139 1.37 -21.22 -16.49
N TYR A 140 1.31 -20.77 -15.25
CA TYR A 140 2.49 -20.55 -14.42
C TYR A 140 2.66 -21.60 -13.32
N GLN A 141 1.74 -22.54 -13.21
CA GLN A 141 1.73 -23.57 -12.14
C GLN A 141 1.89 -22.96 -10.74
N LYS A 142 1.25 -21.80 -10.55
CA LYS A 142 1.24 -21.05 -9.29
C LYS A 142 -0.18 -20.86 -8.82
N LYS A 143 -0.43 -21.18 -7.56
CA LYS A 143 -1.72 -20.96 -6.93
C LYS A 143 -1.91 -19.46 -6.67
N ILE A 144 -3.08 -18.96 -7.02
CA ILE A 144 -3.49 -17.58 -6.76
C ILE A 144 -4.70 -17.61 -5.82
N ASN A 145 -4.60 -16.94 -4.69
CA ASN A 145 -5.64 -16.86 -3.68
C ASN A 145 -6.36 -15.50 -3.74
N PRO A 146 -7.42 -15.33 -4.56
CA PRO A 146 -8.17 -14.10 -4.59
C PRO A 146 -9.17 -14.04 -3.44
N ILE A 147 -9.15 -12.94 -2.68
CA ILE A 147 -10.15 -12.60 -1.68
C ILE A 147 -10.96 -11.43 -2.24
N PHE A 148 -12.29 -11.56 -2.24
CA PHE A 148 -13.19 -10.52 -2.73
C PHE A 148 -13.91 -9.88 -1.56
N LEU A 149 -13.86 -8.55 -1.47
CA LEU A 149 -14.50 -7.76 -0.43
C LEU A 149 -15.30 -6.62 -1.05
N THR A 150 -16.39 -6.26 -0.38
CA THR A 150 -17.04 -4.98 -0.61
C THR A 150 -16.20 -3.84 -0.03
N ARG A 151 -16.41 -2.62 -0.52
CA ARG A 151 -15.83 -1.39 0.08
C ARG A 151 -16.18 -1.25 1.57
N LYS A 152 -17.40 -1.63 1.94
CA LYS A 152 -17.89 -1.56 3.33
C LYS A 152 -17.14 -2.55 4.24
N GLU A 153 -16.96 -3.78 3.78
CA GLU A 153 -16.21 -4.80 4.54
C GLU A 153 -14.75 -4.38 4.72
N PHE A 154 -14.09 -3.92 3.65
CA PHE A 154 -12.72 -3.43 3.74
C PHE A 154 -12.58 -2.27 4.74
N LYS A 155 -13.45 -1.25 4.67
CA LYS A 155 -13.46 -0.14 5.63
C LYS A 155 -13.69 -0.61 7.07
N ASN A 156 -14.59 -1.57 7.28
CA ASN A 156 -14.85 -2.14 8.62
C ASN A 156 -13.62 -2.90 9.15
N MET A 157 -12.91 -3.64 8.29
CA MET A 157 -11.67 -4.32 8.66
C MET A 157 -10.59 -3.32 9.11
N LEU A 158 -10.45 -2.18 8.43
CA LEU A 158 -9.48 -1.15 8.83
C LEU A 158 -9.83 -0.50 10.18
N LYS A 159 -11.12 -0.38 10.51
CA LYS A 159 -11.59 0.17 11.81
C LYS A 159 -11.52 -0.84 12.95
N SER A 160 -11.49 -2.13 12.67
CA SER A 160 -11.42 -3.19 13.68
C SER A 160 -10.17 -3.04 14.55
N LYS A 161 -10.25 -3.45 15.82
CA LYS A 161 -9.07 -3.55 16.70
C LYS A 161 -8.25 -4.82 16.45
N GLU A 162 -8.90 -5.84 15.90
CA GLU A 162 -8.27 -7.14 15.62
C GLU A 162 -7.46 -7.13 14.33
N GLU A 163 -6.40 -7.96 14.28
CA GLU A 163 -5.68 -8.24 13.05
C GLU A 163 -6.59 -8.96 12.04
N ASN A 164 -6.50 -8.51 10.80
CA ASN A 164 -7.31 -9.05 9.71
C ASN A 164 -6.65 -8.82 8.35
N VAL A 165 -7.20 -9.43 7.31
CA VAL A 165 -6.66 -9.34 5.95
C VAL A 165 -6.62 -7.91 5.40
N GLY A 166 -7.59 -7.06 5.75
CA GLY A 166 -7.63 -5.66 5.32
C GLY A 166 -6.45 -4.84 5.86
N LYS A 167 -6.11 -5.02 7.14
CA LYS A 167 -4.93 -4.38 7.75
C LYS A 167 -3.63 -4.92 7.18
N GLN A 168 -3.52 -6.24 7.01
CA GLN A 168 -2.34 -6.87 6.40
C GLN A 168 -2.11 -6.35 4.97
N ALA A 169 -3.19 -6.22 4.20
CA ALA A 169 -3.14 -5.65 2.86
C ALA A 169 -2.78 -4.15 2.90
N LEU A 170 -3.24 -3.37 3.89
CA LEU A 170 -2.84 -1.97 4.02
C LEU A 170 -1.34 -1.83 4.31
N GLN A 171 -0.81 -2.59 5.26
CA GLN A 171 0.59 -2.49 5.68
C GLN A 171 1.59 -2.96 4.62
N ASN A 172 1.23 -4.00 3.86
CA ASN A 172 2.13 -4.62 2.89
C ASN A 172 1.39 -4.94 1.60
N HIS A 173 1.37 -3.99 0.66
CA HIS A 173 0.67 -4.14 -0.61
C HIS A 173 1.45 -3.59 -1.78
N ILE A 174 1.08 -4.10 -2.96
CA ILE A 174 1.33 -3.48 -4.27
C ILE A 174 -0.04 -3.31 -4.94
N ILE A 175 -0.45 -2.09 -5.22
CA ILE A 175 -1.73 -1.82 -5.87
C ILE A 175 -1.58 -2.05 -7.36
N LEU A 176 -2.25 -3.08 -7.89
CA LEU A 176 -2.17 -3.43 -9.31
C LEU A 176 -3.11 -2.57 -10.17
N THR A 177 -4.30 -2.24 -9.65
CA THR A 177 -5.29 -1.41 -10.35
C THR A 177 -5.95 -0.41 -9.38
N ASN A 178 -6.36 0.73 -9.92
CA ASN A 178 -7.22 1.73 -9.29
C ASN A 178 -6.74 2.26 -7.92
N PRO A 179 -5.48 2.76 -7.82
CA PRO A 179 -4.91 3.23 -6.56
C PRO A 179 -5.66 4.43 -5.96
N GLU A 180 -6.27 5.27 -6.78
CA GLU A 180 -7.07 6.40 -6.29
C GLU A 180 -8.26 5.93 -5.45
N GLU A 181 -9.00 4.92 -5.93
CA GLU A 181 -10.14 4.37 -5.21
C GLU A 181 -9.71 3.60 -3.96
N PHE A 182 -8.56 2.91 -4.02
CA PHE A 182 -7.98 2.29 -2.83
C PHE A 182 -7.74 3.32 -1.73
N TRP A 183 -7.01 4.39 -2.03
CA TRP A 183 -6.70 5.40 -1.03
C TRP A 183 -7.93 6.20 -0.56
N ARG A 184 -8.94 6.37 -1.42
CA ARG A 184 -10.23 6.91 -0.98
C ARG A 184 -10.85 6.02 0.10
N ASN A 185 -10.91 4.71 -0.13
CA ASN A 185 -11.48 3.77 0.86
C ASN A 185 -10.68 3.75 2.16
N VAL A 186 -9.36 3.83 2.09
CA VAL A 186 -8.48 3.88 3.28
C VAL A 186 -8.72 5.17 4.06
N LEU A 187 -8.64 6.33 3.41
CA LEU A 187 -8.77 7.63 4.06
C LEU A 187 -10.18 7.89 4.63
N ASP A 188 -11.23 7.34 4.01
CA ASP A 188 -12.58 7.40 4.54
C ASP A 188 -12.81 6.48 5.77
N ALA A 189 -11.88 5.55 6.04
CA ALA A 189 -12.00 4.59 7.14
C ALA A 189 -11.29 5.02 8.43
N ILE A 190 -10.40 6.03 8.38
CA ILE A 190 -9.56 6.46 9.50
C ILE A 190 -9.98 7.79 10.11
#